data_7d1ca61728d97ebaf7d1bab38396e859
#
_entry.id   7d1ca61728d97ebaf7d1bab38396e859
#
_cell.length_a   1.000
_cell.length_b   1.000
_cell.length_c   1.000
_cell.angle_alpha   90.00
_cell.angle_beta   90.00
_cell.angle_gamma   90.00
#
_symmetry.space_group_name_H-M   'P 1'
#
loop_
_entity.id
_entity.type
_entity.pdbx_description
1 polymer ?
#
loop_
_entity_poly.entity_id
_entity_poly.type
_entity_poly.pdbx_seq_one_letter_code
_entity_poly.pdbx_strand_id
1 'polypeptide(L)'
;IAVVPSNNREIDIAMGEVDINTSDAFVDGETIFNCLQKSLKKHVSMNSEVVSVMPIEYKINGEKKVKNPLGLEGSKLAVKSVVVSVPKKNVYSVVGILENIGVEVVDIVISSIADYYATKDKELDKAVVAMINFGKEKSVLSVFNKGILVKELIASIGGDDIDEVIRFNFKTDEKKTKEIKEEYGVASRKYAESDEEYKIVNRLNQNIVVNQYMLAEMIEYKLIESLKNLKNDINNLTNREISYIMVTGAITSMLGFDALLQDTYGRKGQILNVNVIGIRDSRFTTSYGAIKYFVDKLNLREKDYTMFVDEKVEEMLRARKKMGTGSALGKIFGRIFD
;
A
#
# COMPACT_ATOMS: atom_id res chain seq x y z
N ILE A 1 2.80 11.70 -5.69
CA ILE A 1 2.19 10.37 -5.91
C ILE A 1 0.97 10.28 -5.01
N ALA A 2 -0.17 9.86 -5.54
CA ALA A 2 -1.39 9.72 -4.77
C ALA A 2 -1.68 8.24 -4.46
N VAL A 3 -1.96 7.94 -3.19
CA VAL A 3 -2.46 6.63 -2.79
C VAL A 3 -3.98 6.65 -2.89
N VAL A 4 -4.54 5.78 -3.74
CA VAL A 4 -5.97 5.75 -4.03
C VAL A 4 -6.66 4.57 -3.35
N PRO A 5 -7.96 4.68 -2.99
CA PRO A 5 -8.70 3.58 -2.40
C PRO A 5 -8.82 2.39 -3.35
N SER A 6 -8.62 1.19 -2.82
CA SER A 6 -8.71 -0.07 -3.60
C SER A 6 -10.09 -0.75 -3.52
N ASN A 7 -11.12 -0.05 -3.05
CA ASN A 7 -12.48 -0.59 -2.98
C ASN A 7 -12.97 -0.99 -4.38
N ASN A 8 -13.53 -2.19 -4.51
CA ASN A 8 -14.02 -2.76 -5.76
C ASN A 8 -12.95 -2.83 -6.87
N ARG A 9 -11.66 -3.07 -6.47
CA ARG A 9 -10.59 -3.32 -7.44
C ARG A 9 -10.81 -4.64 -8.16
N GLU A 10 -10.27 -4.70 -9.36
CA GLU A 10 -10.13 -5.92 -10.15
C GLU A 10 -8.64 -6.24 -10.28
N ILE A 11 -8.28 -7.51 -10.24
CA ILE A 11 -6.91 -8.00 -10.37
C ILE A 11 -6.92 -9.05 -11.47
N ASP A 12 -6.37 -8.69 -12.63
CA ASP A 12 -6.41 -9.50 -13.85
C ASP A 12 -5.02 -9.85 -14.37
N ILE A 13 -4.95 -10.88 -15.20
CA ILE A 13 -3.74 -11.23 -15.94
C ILE A 13 -3.84 -10.69 -17.36
N ALA A 14 -2.86 -9.86 -17.73
CA ALA A 14 -2.73 -9.29 -19.05
C ALA A 14 -1.51 -9.85 -19.79
N MET A 15 -1.60 -9.89 -21.11
CA MET A 15 -0.50 -10.29 -22.00
C MET A 15 -0.35 -9.27 -23.11
N GLY A 16 0.90 -8.92 -23.41
CA GLY A 16 1.25 -8.04 -24.53
C GLY A 16 2.48 -8.57 -25.27
N GLU A 17 2.59 -8.26 -26.55
CA GLU A 17 3.74 -8.60 -27.36
C GLU A 17 4.02 -7.46 -28.35
N VAL A 18 5.28 -7.10 -28.52
CA VAL A 18 5.76 -6.11 -29.48
C VAL A 18 6.99 -6.63 -30.22
N ASP A 19 7.21 -6.12 -31.41
CA ASP A 19 8.48 -6.32 -32.11
C ASP A 19 9.54 -5.37 -31.52
N ILE A 20 10.78 -5.84 -31.45
CA ILE A 20 11.93 -5.03 -31.02
C ILE A 20 12.49 -4.32 -32.24
N ASN A 21 12.19 -3.02 -32.34
CA ASN A 21 12.53 -2.19 -33.51
C ASN A 21 13.71 -1.26 -33.27
N THR A 22 14.60 -1.60 -32.34
CA THR A 22 15.82 -0.86 -32.09
C THR A 22 16.86 -1.18 -33.16
N SER A 23 17.75 -0.23 -33.49
CA SER A 23 18.75 -0.36 -34.56
C SER A 23 19.75 -1.50 -34.29
N ASP A 24 19.91 -1.88 -33.05
CA ASP A 24 20.85 -2.90 -32.57
C ASP A 24 20.15 -4.17 -32.05
N ALA A 25 18.82 -4.27 -32.22
CA ALA A 25 17.99 -5.39 -31.79
C ALA A 25 18.02 -5.69 -30.26
N PHE A 26 18.42 -4.70 -29.43
CA PHE A 26 18.36 -4.80 -27.97
C PHE A 26 17.08 -4.20 -27.41
N VAL A 27 16.58 -4.80 -26.33
CA VAL A 27 15.41 -4.31 -25.61
C VAL A 27 15.81 -3.07 -24.80
N ASP A 28 15.19 -1.94 -25.08
CA ASP A 28 15.29 -0.69 -24.35
C ASP A 28 14.07 -0.42 -23.44
N GLY A 29 14.11 0.66 -22.69
CA GLY A 29 13.01 1.05 -21.80
C GLY A 29 11.72 1.39 -22.55
N GLU A 30 11.81 1.92 -23.79
CA GLU A 30 10.65 2.23 -24.63
C GLU A 30 9.96 0.95 -25.12
N THR A 31 10.74 -0.03 -25.55
CA THR A 31 10.22 -1.35 -25.96
C THR A 31 9.49 -2.04 -24.81
N ILE A 32 10.05 -2.02 -23.59
CA ILE A 32 9.38 -2.54 -22.38
C ILE A 32 8.06 -1.84 -22.14
N PHE A 33 8.06 -0.53 -22.22
CA PHE A 33 6.90 0.30 -22.02
C PHE A 33 5.79 0.01 -23.04
N ASN A 34 6.12 -0.02 -24.33
CA ASN A 34 5.19 -0.32 -25.41
C ASN A 34 4.59 -1.72 -25.25
N CYS A 35 5.38 -2.70 -24.81
CA CYS A 35 4.93 -4.06 -24.51
C CYS A 35 3.90 -4.08 -23.35
N LEU A 36 4.17 -3.35 -22.27
CA LEU A 36 3.24 -3.19 -21.16
C LEU A 36 1.95 -2.47 -21.60
N GLN A 37 2.07 -1.36 -22.34
CA GLN A 37 0.91 -0.64 -22.87
C GLN A 37 0.02 -1.53 -23.73
N LYS A 38 0.62 -2.35 -24.60
CA LYS A 38 -0.13 -3.26 -25.48
C LYS A 38 -0.89 -4.32 -24.68
N SER A 39 -0.35 -4.74 -23.53
CA SER A 39 -1.03 -5.67 -22.62
C SER A 39 -2.31 -5.08 -22.03
N LEU A 40 -2.39 -3.76 -21.86
CA LEU A 40 -3.52 -3.08 -21.22
C LEU A 40 -4.74 -2.87 -22.12
N LYS A 41 -4.60 -2.93 -23.46
CA LYS A 41 -5.67 -2.56 -24.41
C LYS A 41 -7.00 -3.26 -24.16
N LYS A 42 -6.99 -4.49 -23.62
CA LYS A 42 -8.20 -5.27 -23.31
C LYS A 42 -8.73 -5.05 -21.89
N HIS A 43 -7.97 -4.38 -21.03
CA HIS A 43 -8.26 -4.19 -19.61
C HIS A 43 -8.67 -2.76 -19.26
N VAL A 44 -8.63 -1.84 -20.23
CA VAL A 44 -9.13 -0.48 -20.05
C VAL A 44 -10.65 -0.49 -20.14
N SER A 45 -11.33 -0.26 -19.03
CA SER A 45 -12.78 -0.17 -18.94
C SER A 45 -13.24 1.29 -18.96
N MET A 46 -14.46 1.55 -19.44
CA MET A 46 -15.04 2.90 -19.36
C MET A 46 -15.26 3.38 -17.90
N ASN A 47 -15.41 2.46 -16.95
CA ASN A 47 -15.76 2.76 -15.56
C ASN A 47 -14.62 2.55 -14.57
N SER A 48 -13.51 1.98 -15.00
CA SER A 48 -12.34 1.68 -14.17
C SER A 48 -11.07 2.33 -14.71
N GLU A 49 -10.12 2.60 -13.82
CA GLU A 49 -8.79 3.08 -14.14
C GLU A 49 -7.75 2.05 -13.71
N VAL A 50 -6.75 1.84 -14.55
CA VAL A 50 -5.59 1.01 -14.22
C VAL A 50 -4.70 1.79 -13.26
N VAL A 51 -4.47 1.24 -12.07
CA VAL A 51 -3.64 1.88 -11.02
C VAL A 51 -2.28 1.21 -10.87
N SER A 52 -2.12 -0.01 -11.38
CA SER A 52 -0.84 -0.71 -11.35
C SER A 52 -0.75 -1.78 -12.41
N VAL A 53 0.47 -1.93 -12.95
CA VAL A 53 0.85 -3.04 -13.84
C VAL A 53 2.13 -3.66 -13.28
N MET A 54 2.04 -4.94 -12.90
CA MET A 54 3.16 -5.66 -12.28
C MET A 54 3.60 -6.79 -13.22
N PRO A 55 4.75 -6.68 -13.88
CA PRO A 55 5.25 -7.75 -14.74
C PRO A 55 5.54 -9.02 -13.92
N ILE A 56 5.00 -10.16 -14.37
CA ILE A 56 5.29 -11.48 -13.80
C ILE A 56 6.54 -12.05 -14.44
N GLU A 57 6.56 -12.05 -15.79
CA GLU A 57 7.65 -12.54 -16.61
C GLU A 57 7.63 -11.86 -17.98
N TYR A 58 8.81 -11.70 -18.53
CA TYR A 58 8.99 -11.37 -19.95
C TYR A 58 9.48 -12.59 -20.71
N LYS A 59 9.21 -12.62 -22.01
CA LYS A 59 9.74 -13.62 -22.94
C LYS A 59 10.36 -12.93 -24.14
N ILE A 60 11.57 -13.33 -24.50
CA ILE A 60 12.24 -12.89 -25.72
C ILE A 60 12.13 -14.02 -26.74
N ASN A 61 11.70 -13.70 -27.95
CA ASN A 61 11.48 -14.63 -29.06
C ASN A 61 10.58 -15.83 -28.71
N GLY A 62 9.65 -15.65 -27.74
CA GLY A 62 8.72 -16.69 -27.29
C GLY A 62 9.29 -17.74 -26.33
N GLU A 63 10.59 -17.87 -26.21
CA GLU A 63 11.24 -18.97 -25.46
C GLU A 63 11.92 -18.53 -24.17
N LYS A 64 12.81 -17.54 -24.23
CA LYS A 64 13.63 -17.14 -23.10
C LYS A 64 12.85 -16.33 -22.08
N LYS A 65 12.52 -16.93 -20.93
CA LYS A 65 11.86 -16.28 -19.80
C LYS A 65 12.87 -15.49 -18.98
N VAL A 66 12.57 -14.21 -18.73
CA VAL A 66 13.39 -13.29 -17.92
C VAL A 66 12.52 -12.42 -17.03
N LYS A 67 13.09 -11.94 -15.93
CA LYS A 67 12.43 -10.95 -15.05
C LYS A 67 12.73 -9.52 -15.49
N ASN A 68 13.93 -9.26 -15.95
CA ASN A 68 14.33 -7.98 -16.51
C ASN A 68 14.84 -8.22 -17.95
N PRO A 69 14.16 -7.73 -18.97
CA PRO A 69 14.53 -7.89 -20.36
C PRO A 69 15.50 -6.82 -20.88
N LEU A 70 15.74 -5.73 -20.10
CA LEU A 70 16.54 -4.59 -20.51
C LEU A 70 17.92 -5.00 -20.97
N GLY A 71 18.35 -4.49 -22.14
CA GLY A 71 19.68 -4.78 -22.71
C GLY A 71 19.84 -6.20 -23.26
N LEU A 72 18.78 -7.00 -23.37
CA LEU A 72 18.83 -8.33 -23.98
C LEU A 72 18.48 -8.25 -25.46
N GLU A 73 19.20 -9.03 -26.29
CA GLU A 73 19.00 -9.10 -27.73
C GLU A 73 17.80 -9.97 -28.10
N GLY A 74 17.01 -9.54 -29.10
CA GLY A 74 15.89 -10.29 -29.63
C GLY A 74 15.12 -9.56 -30.73
N SER A 75 14.17 -10.24 -31.35
CA SER A 75 13.27 -9.68 -32.36
C SER A 75 11.87 -9.38 -31.82
N LYS A 76 11.47 -10.08 -30.74
CA LYS A 76 10.14 -9.92 -30.12
C LYS A 76 10.24 -9.96 -28.61
N LEU A 77 9.49 -9.05 -27.97
CA LEU A 77 9.31 -9.01 -26.53
C LEU A 77 7.84 -9.26 -26.20
N ALA A 78 7.58 -10.28 -25.38
CA ALA A 78 6.26 -10.52 -24.79
C ALA A 78 6.30 -10.35 -23.27
N VAL A 79 5.21 -9.86 -22.69
CA VAL A 79 5.04 -9.71 -21.25
C VAL A 79 3.77 -10.42 -20.79
N LYS A 80 3.87 -11.06 -19.62
CA LYS A 80 2.73 -11.46 -18.81
C LYS A 80 2.76 -10.64 -17.53
N SER A 81 1.68 -9.92 -17.23
CA SER A 81 1.58 -9.02 -16.10
C SER A 81 0.30 -9.22 -15.29
N VAL A 82 0.31 -8.79 -14.05
CA VAL A 82 -0.90 -8.52 -13.26
C VAL A 82 -1.26 -7.06 -13.46
N VAL A 83 -2.52 -6.81 -13.80
CA VAL A 83 -3.10 -5.48 -13.92
C VAL A 83 -4.08 -5.29 -12.77
N VAL A 84 -3.94 -4.18 -12.05
CA VAL A 84 -4.86 -3.78 -10.99
C VAL A 84 -5.62 -2.56 -11.48
N SER A 85 -6.94 -2.65 -11.50
CA SER A 85 -7.82 -1.53 -11.80
C SER A 85 -8.78 -1.25 -10.65
N VAL A 86 -9.21 0.00 -10.54
CA VAL A 86 -10.19 0.47 -9.55
C VAL A 86 -11.26 1.33 -10.24
N PRO A 87 -12.46 1.47 -9.66
CA PRO A 87 -13.45 2.39 -10.18
C PRO A 87 -12.91 3.80 -10.32
N LYS A 88 -13.21 4.47 -11.44
CA LYS A 88 -12.79 5.85 -11.72
C LYS A 88 -13.01 6.80 -10.56
N LYS A 89 -14.15 6.68 -9.87
CA LYS A 89 -14.46 7.52 -8.70
C LYS A 89 -13.40 7.47 -7.61
N ASN A 90 -12.75 6.31 -7.40
CA ASN A 90 -11.71 6.16 -6.37
C ASN A 90 -10.47 6.99 -6.71
N VAL A 91 -10.15 7.09 -7.99
CA VAL A 91 -9.01 7.88 -8.47
C VAL A 91 -9.37 9.36 -8.51
N TYR A 92 -10.48 9.72 -9.17
CA TYR A 92 -10.86 11.12 -9.36
C TYR A 92 -11.15 11.85 -8.05
N SER A 93 -11.71 11.17 -7.03
CA SER A 93 -11.96 11.79 -5.73
C SER A 93 -10.67 12.24 -5.04
N VAL A 94 -9.59 11.43 -5.12
CA VAL A 94 -8.31 11.78 -4.49
C VAL A 94 -7.53 12.78 -5.33
N VAL A 95 -7.40 12.51 -6.63
CA VAL A 95 -6.65 13.37 -7.55
C VAL A 95 -7.29 14.77 -7.62
N GLY A 96 -8.61 14.85 -7.73
CA GLY A 96 -9.30 16.14 -7.78
C GLY A 96 -9.11 16.98 -6.51
N ILE A 97 -9.10 16.37 -5.32
CA ILE A 97 -8.80 17.10 -4.07
C ILE A 97 -7.38 17.65 -4.10
N LEU A 98 -6.40 16.86 -4.50
CA LEU A 98 -4.99 17.28 -4.55
C LEU A 98 -4.76 18.38 -5.59
N GLU A 99 -5.34 18.24 -6.78
CA GLU A 99 -5.23 19.27 -7.83
C GLU A 99 -5.92 20.59 -7.44
N ASN A 100 -7.06 20.52 -6.73
CA ASN A 100 -7.76 21.71 -6.26
C ASN A 100 -6.95 22.55 -5.26
N ILE A 101 -6.07 21.92 -4.48
CA ILE A 101 -5.15 22.61 -3.57
C ILE A 101 -3.80 22.93 -4.21
N GLY A 102 -3.67 22.75 -5.53
CA GLY A 102 -2.46 23.08 -6.30
C GLY A 102 -1.36 22.01 -6.25
N VAL A 103 -1.63 20.80 -5.75
CA VAL A 103 -0.68 19.68 -5.75
C VAL A 103 -0.82 18.90 -7.05
N GLU A 104 0.25 18.85 -7.83
CA GLU A 104 0.31 18.04 -9.03
C GLU A 104 0.49 16.55 -8.69
N VAL A 105 -0.37 15.70 -9.26
CA VAL A 105 -0.28 14.24 -9.09
C VAL A 105 0.47 13.65 -10.29
N VAL A 106 1.66 13.10 -10.05
CA VAL A 106 2.52 12.51 -11.09
C VAL A 106 2.31 11.01 -11.26
N ASP A 107 1.82 10.31 -10.24
CA ASP A 107 1.52 8.88 -10.28
C ASP A 107 0.45 8.51 -9.25
N ILE A 108 -0.15 7.34 -9.42
CA ILE A 108 -1.16 6.76 -8.51
C ILE A 108 -0.78 5.33 -8.15
N VAL A 109 -1.14 4.91 -6.93
CA VAL A 109 -0.89 3.55 -6.43
C VAL A 109 -1.94 3.19 -5.38
N ILE A 110 -2.23 1.91 -5.17
CA ILE A 110 -3.02 1.45 -4.02
C ILE A 110 -2.13 1.16 -2.82
N SER A 111 -2.68 1.26 -1.61
CA SER A 111 -1.92 1.11 -0.36
C SER A 111 -1.19 -0.23 -0.25
N SER A 112 -1.84 -1.34 -0.63
CA SER A 112 -1.23 -2.67 -0.54
C SER A 112 0.07 -2.80 -1.35
N ILE A 113 0.11 -2.25 -2.56
CA ILE A 113 1.32 -2.26 -3.39
C ILE A 113 2.38 -1.35 -2.76
N ALA A 114 1.99 -0.15 -2.32
CA ALA A 114 2.90 0.76 -1.65
C ALA A 114 3.51 0.12 -0.39
N ASP A 115 2.70 -0.50 0.47
CA ASP A 115 3.16 -1.17 1.69
C ASP A 115 4.16 -2.30 1.38
N TYR A 116 3.91 -3.10 0.34
CA TYR A 116 4.87 -4.12 -0.11
C TYR A 116 6.21 -3.49 -0.55
N TYR A 117 6.15 -2.44 -1.34
CA TYR A 117 7.35 -1.75 -1.84
C TYR A 117 8.15 -1.06 -0.72
N ALA A 118 7.54 -0.72 0.39
CA ALA A 118 8.25 -0.15 1.54
C ALA A 118 9.34 -1.09 2.08
N THR A 119 9.08 -2.40 2.05
CA THR A 119 10.00 -3.44 2.55
C THR A 119 10.53 -4.39 1.50
N LYS A 120 10.11 -4.22 0.24
CA LYS A 120 10.52 -5.09 -0.87
C LYS A 120 12.04 -5.31 -0.88
N ASP A 121 12.42 -6.58 -0.85
CA ASP A 121 13.79 -7.06 -0.97
C ASP A 121 13.85 -8.38 -1.75
N LYS A 122 15.07 -8.94 -1.89
CA LYS A 122 15.29 -10.18 -2.65
C LYS A 122 14.70 -11.43 -1.99
N GLU A 123 14.47 -11.43 -0.68
CA GLU A 123 13.91 -12.56 0.06
C GLU A 123 12.39 -12.55 -0.05
N LEU A 124 11.76 -11.42 0.18
CA LEU A 124 10.32 -11.23 0.02
C LEU A 124 9.87 -11.49 -1.42
N ASP A 125 10.69 -11.09 -2.41
CA ASP A 125 10.43 -11.34 -3.84
C ASP A 125 10.54 -12.83 -4.25
N LYS A 126 10.91 -13.74 -3.32
CA LYS A 126 10.90 -15.20 -3.54
C LYS A 126 9.80 -15.90 -2.75
N ALA A 127 9.19 -15.22 -1.79
CA ALA A 127 8.27 -15.76 -0.81
C ALA A 127 6.79 -15.51 -1.15
N VAL A 128 5.92 -16.17 -0.39
CA VAL A 128 4.50 -15.78 -0.27
C VAL A 128 4.37 -14.92 0.98
N VAL A 129 3.97 -13.67 0.79
CA VAL A 129 3.89 -12.67 1.86
C VAL A 129 2.45 -12.20 2.00
N ALA A 130 1.92 -12.22 3.22
CA ALA A 130 0.70 -11.51 3.56
C ALA A 130 1.04 -10.16 4.16
N MET A 131 0.35 -9.10 3.72
CA MET A 131 0.46 -7.77 4.26
C MET A 131 -0.85 -7.40 4.94
N ILE A 132 -0.78 -6.80 6.11
CA ILE A 132 -1.90 -6.23 6.85
C ILE A 132 -1.62 -4.75 7.10
N ASN A 133 -2.36 -3.88 6.46
CA ASN A 133 -2.39 -2.46 6.84
C ASN A 133 -3.57 -2.28 7.80
N PHE A 134 -3.27 -2.20 9.10
CA PHE A 134 -4.26 -2.06 10.15
C PHE A 134 -4.63 -0.57 10.28
N GLY A 135 -5.69 -0.19 9.60
CA GLY A 135 -6.16 1.19 9.56
C GLY A 135 -7.04 1.57 10.74
N LYS A 136 -7.64 2.77 10.66
CA LYS A 136 -8.56 3.26 11.69
C LYS A 136 -9.89 2.49 11.68
N GLU A 137 -10.61 2.51 10.56
CA GLU A 137 -11.93 1.87 10.42
C GLU A 137 -11.86 0.50 9.77
N LYS A 138 -10.86 0.26 8.94
CA LYS A 138 -10.72 -0.92 8.08
C LYS A 138 -9.27 -1.33 7.97
N SER A 139 -9.06 -2.63 7.81
CA SER A 139 -7.76 -3.20 7.50
C SER A 139 -7.72 -3.67 6.06
N VAL A 140 -6.62 -3.38 5.36
CA VAL A 140 -6.36 -3.90 4.02
C VAL A 140 -5.43 -5.11 4.16
N LEU A 141 -5.93 -6.26 3.71
CA LEU A 141 -5.17 -7.52 3.66
C LEU A 141 -4.80 -7.81 2.23
N SER A 142 -3.53 -8.09 1.97
CA SER A 142 -3.07 -8.44 0.64
C SER A 142 -2.09 -9.61 0.67
N VAL A 143 -2.14 -10.45 -0.36
CA VAL A 143 -1.25 -11.58 -0.53
C VAL A 143 -0.41 -11.35 -1.78
N PHE A 144 0.91 -11.36 -1.57
CA PHE A 144 1.91 -11.30 -2.63
C PHE A 144 2.55 -12.66 -2.80
N ASN A 145 2.75 -13.07 -4.05
CA ASN A 145 3.51 -14.26 -4.40
C ASN A 145 4.67 -13.85 -5.29
N LYS A 146 5.88 -14.01 -4.81
CA LYS A 146 7.11 -13.62 -5.52
C LYS A 146 7.08 -12.17 -6.03
N GLY A 147 6.68 -11.25 -5.17
CA GLY A 147 6.61 -9.82 -5.48
C GLY A 147 5.37 -9.37 -6.25
N ILE A 148 4.47 -10.27 -6.60
CA ILE A 148 3.27 -9.97 -7.40
C ILE A 148 2.04 -10.03 -6.50
N LEU A 149 1.21 -8.99 -6.53
CA LEU A 149 -0.08 -8.96 -5.84
C LEU A 149 -1.02 -10.01 -6.46
N VAL A 150 -1.49 -10.94 -5.66
CA VAL A 150 -2.37 -12.04 -6.10
C VAL A 150 -3.80 -11.82 -5.66
N LYS A 151 -3.98 -11.39 -4.42
CA LYS A 151 -5.29 -11.19 -3.79
C LYS A 151 -5.23 -10.02 -2.81
N GLU A 152 -6.37 -9.37 -2.64
CA GLU A 152 -6.57 -8.34 -1.64
C GLU A 152 -7.99 -8.41 -1.08
N LEU A 153 -8.15 -8.12 0.21
CA LEU A 153 -9.41 -8.02 0.92
C LEU A 153 -9.39 -6.76 1.80
N ILE A 154 -10.53 -6.11 1.93
CA ILE A 154 -10.73 -5.04 2.91
C ILE A 154 -11.65 -5.59 3.99
N ALA A 155 -11.11 -5.74 5.19
CA ALA A 155 -11.85 -6.18 6.38
C ALA A 155 -12.37 -4.95 7.14
N SER A 156 -13.60 -5.02 7.64
CA SER A 156 -14.17 -3.99 8.52
C SER A 156 -13.69 -4.21 9.97
N ILE A 157 -12.37 -4.20 10.16
CA ILE A 157 -11.66 -4.35 11.43
C ILE A 157 -10.59 -3.25 11.46
N GLY A 158 -10.56 -2.46 12.52
CA GLY A 158 -9.61 -1.36 12.65
C GLY A 158 -9.46 -0.83 14.07
N GLY A 159 -8.77 0.29 14.20
CA GLY A 159 -8.53 0.96 15.49
C GLY A 159 -9.79 1.44 16.19
N ASP A 160 -10.86 1.71 15.43
CA ASP A 160 -12.15 2.14 15.97
C ASP A 160 -12.84 1.02 16.77
N ASP A 161 -12.57 -0.25 16.49
CA ASP A 161 -13.06 -1.37 17.29
C ASP A 161 -12.51 -1.33 18.72
N ILE A 162 -11.26 -0.87 18.88
CA ILE A 162 -10.62 -0.70 20.17
C ILE A 162 -11.22 0.53 20.87
N ASP A 163 -11.40 1.63 20.12
CA ASP A 163 -12.05 2.84 20.63
C ASP A 163 -13.46 2.56 21.13
N GLU A 164 -14.19 1.68 20.44
CA GLU A 164 -15.54 1.31 20.86
C GLU A 164 -15.55 0.58 22.22
N VAL A 165 -14.63 -0.36 22.43
CA VAL A 165 -14.50 -1.06 23.71
C VAL A 165 -14.16 -0.10 24.84
N ILE A 166 -13.21 0.82 24.64
CA ILE A 166 -12.84 1.85 25.63
C ILE A 166 -14.04 2.77 25.93
N ARG A 167 -14.68 3.29 24.88
CA ARG A 167 -15.83 4.20 24.99
C ARG A 167 -16.99 3.57 25.75
N PHE A 168 -17.28 2.30 25.47
CA PHE A 168 -18.35 1.59 26.12
C PHE A 168 -18.10 1.41 27.61
N ASN A 169 -16.89 0.97 28.00
CA ASN A 169 -16.57 0.66 29.38
C ASN A 169 -16.44 1.91 30.24
N PHE A 170 -15.79 2.96 29.74
CA PHE A 170 -15.54 4.19 30.51
C PHE A 170 -16.58 5.29 30.24
N LYS A 171 -17.56 5.06 29.33
CA LYS A 171 -18.60 6.02 28.96
C LYS A 171 -18.03 7.37 28.54
N THR A 172 -16.95 7.35 27.77
CA THR A 172 -16.26 8.53 27.24
C THR A 172 -16.87 8.99 25.91
N ASP A 173 -16.58 10.23 25.51
CA ASP A 173 -16.78 10.70 24.14
C ASP A 173 -15.64 10.24 23.21
N GLU A 174 -15.75 10.48 21.92
CA GLU A 174 -14.75 10.06 20.93
C GLU A 174 -13.38 10.68 21.19
N LYS A 175 -13.32 11.97 21.51
CA LYS A 175 -12.08 12.69 21.75
C LYS A 175 -11.34 12.11 22.96
N LYS A 176 -12.07 11.93 24.07
CA LYS A 176 -11.49 11.41 25.32
C LYS A 176 -11.09 9.94 25.19
N THR A 177 -11.87 9.15 24.44
CA THR A 177 -11.52 7.75 24.10
C THR A 177 -10.18 7.67 23.39
N LYS A 178 -10.01 8.50 22.35
CA LYS A 178 -8.79 8.56 21.57
C LYS A 178 -7.59 9.00 22.42
N GLU A 179 -7.76 10.02 23.25
CA GLU A 179 -6.74 10.49 24.19
C GLU A 179 -6.30 9.36 25.14
N ILE A 180 -7.24 8.66 25.77
CA ILE A 180 -6.94 7.53 26.65
C ILE A 180 -6.17 6.43 25.93
N LYS A 181 -6.60 6.06 24.72
CA LYS A 181 -5.92 5.03 23.93
C LYS A 181 -4.51 5.44 23.52
N GLU A 182 -4.31 6.68 23.07
CA GLU A 182 -3.03 7.16 22.54
C GLU A 182 -2.01 7.45 23.64
N GLU A 183 -2.46 7.96 24.81
CA GLU A 183 -1.57 8.34 25.90
C GLU A 183 -1.28 7.19 26.87
N TYR A 184 -2.29 6.34 27.14
CA TYR A 184 -2.20 5.33 28.20
C TYR A 184 -2.38 3.90 27.71
N GLY A 185 -2.74 3.70 26.44
CA GLY A 185 -3.00 2.39 25.88
C GLY A 185 -1.74 1.57 25.69
N VAL A 186 -1.81 0.30 26.15
CA VAL A 186 -0.77 -0.72 25.99
C VAL A 186 -1.41 -1.94 25.36
N ALA A 187 -0.76 -2.52 24.33
CA ALA A 187 -1.31 -3.63 23.57
C ALA A 187 -1.31 -4.96 24.33
N SER A 188 -0.45 -5.12 25.31
CA SER A 188 -0.37 -6.35 26.13
C SER A 188 -0.20 -6.01 27.61
N ARG A 189 -1.01 -6.68 28.44
CA ARG A 189 -0.97 -6.59 29.92
C ARG A 189 0.41 -6.81 30.51
N LYS A 190 1.27 -7.57 29.84
CA LYS A 190 2.66 -7.82 30.27
C LYS A 190 3.50 -6.56 30.40
N TYR A 191 3.10 -5.48 29.70
CA TYR A 191 3.80 -4.21 29.67
C TYR A 191 3.04 -3.09 30.40
N ALA A 192 1.88 -3.39 30.95
CA ALA A 192 1.07 -2.43 31.71
C ALA A 192 1.50 -2.38 33.15
N GLU A 193 1.49 -1.17 33.72
CA GLU A 193 1.77 -0.92 35.13
C GLU A 193 0.47 -1.01 35.93
N SER A 194 0.46 -1.87 36.97
CA SER A 194 -0.74 -2.16 37.76
C SER A 194 -1.18 -1.02 38.67
N ASP A 195 -0.24 -0.13 39.02
CA ASP A 195 -0.40 1.00 39.97
C ASP A 195 -0.65 2.33 39.25
N GLU A 196 -0.51 2.35 37.94
CA GLU A 196 -0.78 3.52 37.11
C GLU A 196 -2.29 3.74 36.95
N GLU A 197 -2.73 4.90 37.50
CA GLU A 197 -4.14 5.31 37.47
C GLU A 197 -4.31 6.71 36.91
N TYR A 198 -5.30 6.85 36.01
CA TYR A 198 -5.62 8.10 35.34
C TYR A 198 -7.03 8.56 35.73
N LYS A 199 -7.14 9.78 36.24
CA LYS A 199 -8.44 10.39 36.59
C LYS A 199 -8.99 11.11 35.38
N ILE A 200 -10.18 10.71 34.94
CA ILE A 200 -10.89 11.34 33.85
C ILE A 200 -12.31 11.70 34.23
N VAL A 201 -12.90 12.64 33.49
CA VAL A 201 -14.32 12.95 33.56
C VAL A 201 -14.97 12.31 32.35
N ASN A 202 -15.97 11.44 32.55
CA ASN A 202 -16.71 10.80 31.48
C ASN A 202 -17.83 11.70 30.91
N ARG A 203 -18.52 11.24 29.85
CA ARG A 203 -19.62 11.99 29.22
C ARG A 203 -20.84 12.22 30.12
N LEU A 204 -20.92 11.54 31.27
CA LEU A 204 -21.95 11.69 32.27
C LEU A 204 -21.53 12.65 33.39
N ASN A 205 -20.44 13.39 33.22
CA ASN A 205 -19.80 14.28 34.21
C ASN A 205 -19.41 13.55 35.52
N GLN A 206 -19.08 12.26 35.43
CA GLN A 206 -18.61 11.49 36.58
C GLN A 206 -17.09 11.44 36.57
N ASN A 207 -16.45 11.63 37.70
CA ASN A 207 -15.05 11.36 37.90
C ASN A 207 -14.85 9.84 37.98
N ILE A 208 -14.09 9.29 37.07
CA ILE A 208 -13.71 7.88 37.07
C ILE A 208 -12.19 7.73 37.07
N VAL A 209 -11.73 6.60 37.59
CA VAL A 209 -10.32 6.22 37.55
C VAL A 209 -10.16 5.13 36.53
N VAL A 210 -9.26 5.35 35.59
CA VAL A 210 -8.84 4.36 34.58
C VAL A 210 -7.51 3.79 35.06
N ASN A 211 -7.50 2.51 35.37
CA ASN A 211 -6.28 1.78 35.67
C ASN A 211 -5.65 1.27 34.40
N GLN A 212 -4.34 1.45 34.22
CA GLN A 212 -3.64 1.06 32.98
C GLN A 212 -3.71 -0.44 32.70
N TYR A 213 -3.60 -1.27 33.73
CA TYR A 213 -3.69 -2.72 33.54
C TYR A 213 -5.07 -3.16 33.04
N MET A 214 -6.15 -2.60 33.58
CA MET A 214 -7.51 -2.88 33.08
C MET A 214 -7.71 -2.36 31.65
N LEU A 215 -7.17 -1.20 31.33
CA LEU A 215 -7.22 -0.65 29.97
C LEU A 215 -6.47 -1.58 28.99
N ALA A 216 -5.27 -2.02 29.37
CA ALA A 216 -4.48 -2.94 28.57
C ALA A 216 -5.18 -4.30 28.39
N GLU A 217 -5.89 -4.81 29.39
CA GLU A 217 -6.66 -6.04 29.28
C GLU A 217 -7.76 -5.95 28.22
N MET A 218 -8.48 -4.83 28.19
CA MET A 218 -9.52 -4.58 27.18
C MET A 218 -8.93 -4.47 25.76
N ILE A 219 -7.84 -3.71 25.63
CA ILE A 219 -7.14 -3.52 24.37
C ILE A 219 -6.57 -4.85 23.86
N GLU A 220 -5.86 -5.60 24.71
CA GLU A 220 -5.27 -6.88 24.37
C GLU A 220 -6.32 -7.89 23.91
N TYR A 221 -7.43 -8.01 24.62
CA TYR A 221 -8.54 -8.88 24.24
C TYR A 221 -9.06 -8.57 22.83
N LYS A 222 -9.33 -7.28 22.58
CA LYS A 222 -9.86 -6.83 21.27
C LYS A 222 -8.84 -6.99 20.15
N LEU A 223 -7.56 -6.73 20.42
CA LEU A 223 -6.48 -6.93 19.45
C LEU A 223 -6.29 -8.41 19.09
N ILE A 224 -6.32 -9.31 20.08
CA ILE A 224 -6.25 -10.76 19.85
C ILE A 224 -7.42 -11.23 18.97
N GLU A 225 -8.63 -10.80 19.28
CA GLU A 225 -9.81 -11.11 18.47
C GLU A 225 -9.63 -10.61 17.02
N SER A 226 -9.26 -9.34 16.87
CA SER A 226 -9.02 -8.71 15.56
C SER A 226 -7.95 -9.45 14.76
N LEU A 227 -6.79 -9.72 15.36
CA LEU A 227 -5.68 -10.41 14.69
C LEU A 227 -6.05 -11.84 14.29
N LYS A 228 -6.82 -12.57 15.14
CA LYS A 228 -7.31 -13.92 14.79
C LYS A 228 -8.27 -13.88 13.61
N ASN A 229 -9.18 -12.91 13.57
CA ASN A 229 -10.12 -12.75 12.45
C ASN A 229 -9.36 -12.42 11.16
N LEU A 230 -8.41 -11.47 11.19
CA LEU A 230 -7.55 -11.16 10.06
C LEU A 230 -6.71 -12.36 9.59
N LYS A 231 -6.25 -13.22 10.51
CA LYS A 231 -5.56 -14.48 10.16
C LYS A 231 -6.45 -15.43 9.39
N ASN A 232 -7.71 -15.59 9.82
CA ASN A 232 -8.69 -16.42 9.12
C ASN A 232 -8.97 -15.86 7.72
N ASP A 233 -9.13 -14.55 7.59
CA ASP A 233 -9.32 -13.89 6.30
C ASP A 233 -8.14 -14.12 5.36
N ILE A 234 -6.90 -13.99 5.85
CA ILE A 234 -5.69 -14.28 5.08
C ILE A 234 -5.66 -15.74 4.62
N ASN A 235 -6.00 -16.68 5.48
CA ASN A 235 -6.03 -18.11 5.13
C ASN A 235 -7.09 -18.40 4.04
N ASN A 236 -8.18 -17.63 4.01
CA ASN A 236 -9.20 -17.74 2.97
C ASN A 236 -8.77 -17.10 1.63
N LEU A 237 -7.82 -16.18 1.64
CA LEU A 237 -7.31 -15.53 0.43
C LEU A 237 -6.39 -16.45 -0.39
N THR A 238 -5.69 -17.40 0.25
CA THR A 238 -4.72 -18.25 -0.44
C THR A 238 -4.59 -19.62 0.20
N ASN A 239 -4.48 -20.66 -0.64
CA ASN A 239 -4.13 -22.02 -0.20
C ASN A 239 -2.60 -22.24 -0.15
N ARG A 240 -1.80 -21.22 -0.47
CA ARG A 240 -0.34 -21.30 -0.43
C ARG A 240 0.16 -21.09 0.99
N GLU A 241 1.23 -21.78 1.35
CA GLU A 241 1.90 -21.51 2.61
C GLU A 241 2.48 -20.09 2.63
N ILE A 242 2.08 -19.30 3.64
CA ILE A 242 2.57 -17.93 3.85
C ILE A 242 3.86 -18.00 4.64
N SER A 243 4.91 -17.40 4.11
CA SER A 243 6.23 -17.33 4.75
C SER A 243 6.32 -16.19 5.76
N TYR A 244 5.72 -15.03 5.43
CA TYR A 244 5.76 -13.82 6.25
C TYR A 244 4.37 -13.17 6.33
N ILE A 245 4.02 -12.68 7.52
CA ILE A 245 2.83 -11.83 7.75
C ILE A 245 3.35 -10.48 8.25
N MET A 246 3.36 -9.49 7.39
CA MET A 246 3.86 -8.15 7.68
C MET A 246 2.70 -7.25 8.09
N VAL A 247 2.80 -6.58 9.25
CA VAL A 247 1.76 -5.71 9.75
C VAL A 247 2.26 -4.26 9.82
N THR A 248 1.47 -3.33 9.31
CA THR A 248 1.71 -1.89 9.39
C THR A 248 0.46 -1.16 9.87
N GLY A 249 0.58 0.12 10.14
CA GLY A 249 -0.48 0.99 10.65
C GLY A 249 -0.15 1.54 12.03
N ALA A 250 -0.84 2.59 12.46
CA ALA A 250 -0.55 3.30 13.71
C ALA A 250 -0.56 2.40 14.95
N ILE A 251 -1.39 1.36 14.94
CA ILE A 251 -1.52 0.41 16.06
C ILE A 251 -0.22 -0.32 16.37
N THR A 252 0.65 -0.51 15.38
CA THR A 252 1.93 -1.22 15.55
C THR A 252 2.93 -0.49 16.45
N SER A 253 2.69 0.82 16.70
CA SER A 253 3.50 1.63 17.61
C SER A 253 3.10 1.45 19.09
N MET A 254 1.97 0.76 19.35
CA MET A 254 1.50 0.56 20.72
C MET A 254 2.43 -0.41 21.47
N LEU A 255 2.82 -0.04 22.68
CA LEU A 255 3.74 -0.84 23.50
C LEU A 255 3.21 -2.28 23.69
N GLY A 256 4.05 -3.28 23.40
CA GLY A 256 3.72 -4.70 23.51
C GLY A 256 2.95 -5.28 22.32
N PHE A 257 2.73 -4.51 21.24
CA PHE A 257 2.06 -5.03 20.03
C PHE A 257 2.88 -6.10 19.33
N ASP A 258 4.21 -5.97 19.31
CA ASP A 258 5.15 -6.93 18.75
C ASP A 258 5.05 -8.31 19.42
N ALA A 259 4.98 -8.34 20.75
CA ALA A 259 4.80 -9.56 21.52
C ALA A 259 3.45 -10.22 21.20
N LEU A 260 2.37 -9.42 21.16
CA LEU A 260 1.04 -9.89 20.83
C LEU A 260 0.96 -10.46 19.40
N LEU A 261 1.65 -9.82 18.46
CA LEU A 261 1.74 -10.27 17.08
C LEU A 261 2.44 -11.63 16.98
N GLN A 262 3.55 -11.82 17.71
CA GLN A 262 4.28 -13.07 17.77
C GLN A 262 3.45 -14.18 18.46
N ASP A 263 2.71 -13.88 19.53
CA ASP A 263 1.82 -14.83 20.19
C ASP A 263 0.69 -15.29 19.24
N THR A 264 0.21 -14.43 18.32
CA THR A 264 -0.89 -14.76 17.39
C THR A 264 -0.42 -15.44 16.11
N TYR A 265 0.67 -14.97 15.50
CA TYR A 265 1.14 -15.44 14.18
C TYR A 265 2.44 -16.25 14.25
N GLY A 266 3.06 -16.36 15.44
CA GLY A 266 4.35 -17.00 15.62
C GLY A 266 5.46 -16.20 14.93
N ARG A 267 6.54 -16.88 14.58
CA ARG A 267 7.71 -16.27 13.92
C ARG A 267 7.41 -15.66 12.54
N LYS A 268 6.26 -15.98 11.95
CA LYS A 268 5.85 -15.42 10.65
C LYS A 268 5.33 -13.98 10.77
N GLY A 269 4.82 -13.58 11.95
CA GLY A 269 4.29 -12.26 12.24
C GLY A 269 5.41 -11.26 12.50
N GLN A 270 5.45 -10.17 11.73
CA GLN A 270 6.46 -9.13 11.86
C GLN A 270 5.81 -7.75 11.68
N ILE A 271 6.26 -6.79 12.46
CA ILE A 271 5.92 -5.38 12.21
C ILE A 271 6.74 -4.90 11.03
N LEU A 272 6.08 -4.26 10.09
CA LEU A 272 6.72 -3.65 8.94
C LEU A 272 7.47 -2.39 9.38
N ASN A 273 8.78 -2.52 9.53
CA ASN A 273 9.66 -1.42 9.91
C ASN A 273 10.40 -0.89 8.67
N VAL A 274 10.29 0.42 8.45
CA VAL A 274 11.04 1.14 7.41
C VAL A 274 12.31 1.71 8.03
N ASN A 275 13.45 1.05 7.80
CA ASN A 275 14.75 1.49 8.32
C ASN A 275 15.38 2.57 7.43
N VAL A 276 14.75 3.74 7.38
CA VAL A 276 15.24 4.89 6.61
C VAL A 276 15.35 6.11 7.51
N ILE A 277 16.45 6.85 7.36
CA ILE A 277 16.66 8.10 8.10
C ILE A 277 15.49 9.06 7.80
N GLY A 278 14.83 9.54 8.86
CA GLY A 278 13.68 10.44 8.76
C GLY A 278 12.31 9.75 8.81
N ILE A 279 12.23 8.42 8.65
CA ILE A 279 10.99 7.66 8.79
C ILE A 279 11.09 6.82 10.06
N ARG A 280 10.45 7.27 11.14
CA ARG A 280 10.50 6.61 12.45
C ARG A 280 9.17 5.96 12.84
N ASP A 281 8.13 6.15 12.05
CA ASP A 281 6.78 5.78 12.40
C ASP A 281 6.14 4.98 11.25
N SER A 282 5.49 3.88 11.59
CA SER A 282 4.78 3.00 10.64
C SER A 282 3.64 3.72 9.87
N ARG A 283 3.16 4.87 10.36
CA ARG A 283 2.19 5.72 9.66
C ARG A 283 2.71 6.25 8.32
N PHE A 284 4.03 6.32 8.13
CA PHE A 284 4.65 6.77 6.88
C PHE A 284 5.02 5.63 5.93
N THR A 285 4.79 4.38 6.30
CA THR A 285 5.13 3.20 5.49
C THR A 285 4.56 3.29 4.08
N THR A 286 3.26 3.51 3.96
CA THR A 286 2.58 3.58 2.66
C THR A 286 3.12 4.71 1.78
N SER A 287 3.36 5.89 2.37
CA SER A 287 3.92 7.04 1.63
C SER A 287 5.33 6.76 1.10
N TYR A 288 6.18 6.16 1.94
CA TYR A 288 7.53 5.76 1.54
C TYR A 288 7.51 4.69 0.44
N GLY A 289 6.67 3.69 0.61
CA GLY A 289 6.53 2.62 -0.38
C GLY A 289 5.98 3.11 -1.73
N ALA A 290 5.08 4.10 -1.72
CA ALA A 290 4.59 4.74 -2.94
C ALA A 290 5.74 5.41 -3.72
N ILE A 291 6.65 6.08 -3.02
CA ILE A 291 7.84 6.69 -3.64
C ILE A 291 8.75 5.59 -4.22
N LYS A 292 9.04 4.54 -3.45
CA LYS A 292 9.87 3.41 -3.96
C LYS A 292 9.25 2.75 -5.18
N TYR A 293 7.94 2.53 -5.17
CA TYR A 293 7.23 1.97 -6.32
C TYR A 293 7.38 2.83 -7.57
N PHE A 294 7.23 4.14 -7.42
CA PHE A 294 7.41 5.08 -8.53
C PHE A 294 8.83 5.07 -9.07
N VAL A 295 9.84 5.09 -8.18
CA VAL A 295 11.26 5.01 -8.58
C VAL A 295 11.56 3.70 -9.33
N ASP A 296 11.03 2.56 -8.86
CA ASP A 296 11.19 1.28 -9.57
C ASP A 296 10.60 1.31 -10.99
N LYS A 297 9.46 1.98 -11.17
CA LYS A 297 8.84 2.17 -12.49
C LYS A 297 9.69 3.04 -13.41
N LEU A 298 10.31 4.10 -12.88
CA LEU A 298 11.23 4.95 -13.64
C LEU A 298 12.48 4.17 -14.05
N ASN A 299 13.09 3.45 -13.12
CA ASN A 299 14.29 2.63 -13.40
C ASN A 299 14.03 1.58 -14.49
N LEU A 300 12.84 0.94 -14.48
CA LEU A 300 12.45 -0.03 -15.53
C LEU A 300 12.36 0.62 -16.92
N ARG A 301 12.09 1.92 -16.97
CA ARG A 301 11.94 2.70 -18.22
C ARG A 301 13.18 3.51 -18.57
N GLU A 302 14.27 3.38 -17.80
CA GLU A 302 15.48 4.20 -17.96
C GLU A 302 15.19 5.71 -17.92
N LYS A 303 14.22 6.12 -17.10
CA LYS A 303 13.83 7.52 -16.92
C LYS A 303 14.19 8.00 -15.53
N ASP A 304 14.72 9.22 -15.47
CA ASP A 304 14.94 9.93 -14.21
C ASP A 304 13.81 10.93 -13.95
N TYR A 305 13.49 11.13 -12.68
CA TYR A 305 12.59 12.18 -12.23
C TYR A 305 13.28 13.01 -11.15
N THR A 306 13.42 14.31 -11.42
CA THR A 306 13.95 15.25 -10.43
C THR A 306 12.84 16.13 -9.87
N MET A 307 12.84 16.30 -8.54
CA MET A 307 11.99 17.29 -7.86
C MET A 307 12.62 18.69 -7.85
N PHE A 308 13.91 18.78 -8.20
CA PHE A 308 14.59 20.07 -8.38
C PHE A 308 14.27 20.58 -9.77
N VAL A 309 13.49 21.65 -9.80
CA VAL A 309 12.99 22.24 -11.04
C VAL A 309 14.07 23.13 -11.63
N ASP A 310 14.69 22.74 -12.74
CA ASP A 310 15.40 23.67 -13.58
C ASP A 310 14.40 24.68 -14.18
N GLU A 311 14.80 25.94 -14.36
CA GLU A 311 13.96 26.99 -14.98
C GLU A 311 13.28 26.51 -16.27
N LYS A 312 13.93 25.65 -17.05
CA LYS A 312 13.40 25.01 -18.25
C LYS A 312 12.19 24.11 -18.01
N VAL A 313 12.14 23.39 -16.90
CA VAL A 313 11.01 22.52 -16.54
C VAL A 313 9.82 23.38 -16.08
N GLU A 314 10.08 24.49 -15.35
CA GLU A 314 9.05 25.47 -15.02
C GLU A 314 8.43 26.12 -16.28
N GLU A 315 9.22 26.44 -17.28
CA GLU A 315 8.73 26.97 -18.55
C GLU A 315 7.86 25.98 -19.31
N MET A 316 8.27 24.70 -19.36
CA MET A 316 7.47 23.61 -19.93
C MET A 316 6.16 23.37 -19.17
N LEU A 317 6.18 23.44 -17.84
CA LEU A 317 4.98 23.31 -17.02
C LEU A 317 4.02 24.50 -17.20
N ARG A 318 4.55 25.72 -17.31
CA ARG A 318 3.77 26.93 -17.61
C ARG A 318 3.19 26.93 -19.04
N ALA A 319 3.94 26.42 -20.01
CA ALA A 319 3.48 26.28 -21.40
C ALA A 319 2.33 25.24 -21.50
N ARG A 320 2.43 24.12 -20.77
CA ARG A 320 1.36 23.10 -20.71
C ARG A 320 0.09 23.59 -19.98
N LYS A 321 0.19 24.43 -18.94
CA LYS A 321 -0.98 25.07 -18.31
C LYS A 321 -1.77 25.96 -19.27
N LYS A 322 -1.11 26.56 -20.29
CA LYS A 322 -1.77 27.37 -21.34
C LYS A 322 -2.45 26.53 -22.42
N MET A 323 -2.14 25.27 -22.58
CA MET A 323 -2.69 24.39 -23.63
C MET A 323 -3.86 23.52 -23.15
N GLY A 324 -4.83 24.06 -22.42
CA GLY A 324 -6.23 23.63 -22.28
C GLY A 324 -6.56 22.14 -22.03
N THR A 325 -7.32 21.91 -20.99
CA THR A 325 -8.44 20.96 -20.89
C THR A 325 -8.33 19.56 -21.60
N GLY A 326 -7.31 18.79 -21.28
CA GLY A 326 -7.41 17.33 -21.34
C GLY A 326 -7.79 16.78 -19.96
N SER A 327 -8.51 15.66 -19.88
CA SER A 327 -8.87 15.07 -18.59
C SER A 327 -7.64 14.93 -17.70
N ALA A 328 -7.79 15.22 -16.39
CA ALA A 328 -6.71 15.13 -15.41
C ALA A 328 -5.93 13.80 -15.51
N LEU A 329 -6.63 12.72 -15.81
CA LEU A 329 -6.04 11.38 -15.97
C LEU A 329 -5.34 11.16 -17.31
N GLY A 330 -5.81 11.74 -18.40
CA GLY A 330 -5.05 11.73 -19.65
C GLY A 330 -3.68 12.40 -19.48
N LYS A 331 -3.57 13.39 -18.59
CA LYS A 331 -2.29 14.04 -18.23
C LYS A 331 -1.45 13.17 -17.28
N ILE A 332 -2.08 12.43 -16.33
CA ILE A 332 -1.40 11.53 -15.42
C ILE A 332 -0.91 10.29 -16.18
N PHE A 333 -1.77 9.67 -16.98
CA PHE A 333 -1.40 8.51 -17.78
C PHE A 333 -0.49 8.88 -18.96
N GLY A 334 -0.68 10.02 -19.61
CA GLY A 334 0.26 10.53 -20.59
C GLY A 334 1.65 10.74 -19.99
N ARG A 335 1.78 11.22 -18.74
CA ARG A 335 3.08 11.37 -18.07
C ARG A 335 3.65 10.08 -17.50
N ILE A 336 2.82 9.14 -17.10
CA ILE A 336 3.25 7.77 -16.77
C ILE A 336 3.72 7.06 -18.04
N PHE A 337 3.18 7.50 -19.18
CA PHE A 337 3.33 6.86 -20.47
C PHE A 337 4.00 7.77 -21.54
N ASP A 338 4.34 9.01 -21.30
CA ASP A 338 5.28 9.87 -22.01
C ASP A 338 6.60 9.96 -21.23
#